data_63371e7d040adf89c86d13f112d21dd2
#
_entry.id   63371e7d040adf89c86d13f112d21dd2
#
_cell.length_a   1.000
_cell.length_b   1.000
_cell.length_c   1.000
_cell.angle_alpha   90.00
_cell.angle_beta   90.00
_cell.angle_gamma   90.00
#
_symmetry.space_group_name_H-M   'P 1'
#
loop_
_entity.id
_entity.type
_entity.pdbx_description
1 polymer ?
#
loop_
_entity_poly.entity_id
_entity_poly.type
_entity_poly.pdbx_seq_one_letter_code
_entity_poly.pdbx_strand_id
1 'polypeptide(L)'
;MDLLPEAKFEHGQIIATRTVLEYMQSVPKFRDFVAKSLARYFLCDWGDTCEEDKALNDEAVRDGERILAAYIFDFNLPPRAVDQQKIWIITEWDRSVTTILFPEEY
;
A
#
# COMPACT_ATOMS: atom_id res chain seq x y z
N MET A 1 -15.64 10.59 8.24
CA MET A 1 -14.96 9.97 7.06
C MET A 1 -13.59 10.62 6.89
N ASP A 2 -12.59 9.79 6.87
CA ASP A 2 -11.24 10.30 6.68
C ASP A 2 -10.99 10.57 5.21
N LEU A 3 -10.60 11.81 4.91
CA LEU A 3 -10.23 12.16 3.56
C LEU A 3 -8.76 11.82 3.35
N LEU A 4 -8.45 11.17 2.22
CA LEU A 4 -7.08 10.92 1.85
C LEU A 4 -6.41 12.25 1.47
N PRO A 5 -5.12 12.42 1.80
CA PRO A 5 -4.40 13.61 1.38
C PRO A 5 -4.23 13.62 -0.14
N GLU A 6 -3.99 14.80 -0.68
CA GLU A 6 -3.64 14.90 -2.09
C GLU A 6 -2.29 14.22 -2.32
N ALA A 7 -2.25 13.32 -3.29
CA ALA A 7 -1.03 12.56 -3.57
C ALA A 7 0.03 13.46 -4.22
N LYS A 8 1.30 13.20 -3.88
CA LYS A 8 2.45 13.92 -4.45
C LYS A 8 2.85 13.40 -5.83
N PHE A 9 2.15 12.39 -6.33
CA PHE A 9 2.40 11.80 -7.65
C PHE A 9 1.08 11.26 -8.21
N GLU A 10 1.04 11.02 -9.51
CA GLU A 10 -0.12 10.41 -10.14
C GLU A 10 -0.20 8.94 -9.76
N HIS A 11 -1.37 8.47 -9.34
CA HIS A 11 -1.55 7.10 -8.87
C HIS A 11 -2.59 6.31 -9.68
N GLY A 12 -3.33 6.99 -10.54
CA GLY A 12 -4.38 6.34 -11.33
C GLY A 12 -5.52 5.82 -10.48
N GLN A 13 -6.15 4.76 -10.94
CA GLN A 13 -7.23 4.10 -10.22
C GLN A 13 -6.68 3.32 -9.03
N ILE A 14 -7.31 3.45 -7.88
CA ILE A 14 -6.92 2.71 -6.68
C ILE A 14 -7.75 1.43 -6.62
N ILE A 15 -7.07 0.28 -6.59
CA ILE A 15 -7.72 -1.01 -6.47
C ILE A 15 -7.07 -1.82 -5.36
N ALA A 16 -7.81 -2.79 -4.85
CA ALA A 16 -7.30 -3.73 -3.85
C ALA A 16 -7.68 -5.14 -4.29
N THR A 17 -6.86 -6.12 -3.92
CA THR A 17 -7.17 -7.51 -4.20
C THR A 17 -8.43 -7.90 -3.45
N ARG A 18 -9.08 -8.98 -3.91
CA ARG A 18 -10.28 -9.49 -3.27
C ARG A 18 -10.06 -9.78 -1.79
N THR A 19 -8.95 -10.43 -1.47
CA THR A 19 -8.63 -10.78 -0.08
C THR A 19 -8.45 -9.55 0.79
N VAL A 20 -7.75 -8.52 0.29
CA VAL A 20 -7.61 -7.26 1.02
C VAL A 20 -8.98 -6.64 1.26
N LEU A 21 -9.82 -6.58 0.22
CA LEU A 21 -11.17 -6.00 0.35
C LEU A 21 -12.02 -6.75 1.36
N GLU A 22 -11.97 -8.09 1.35
CA GLU A 22 -12.74 -8.89 2.30
C GLU A 22 -12.35 -8.60 3.74
N TYR A 23 -11.04 -8.52 4.02
CA TYR A 23 -10.58 -8.16 5.37
C TYR A 23 -10.91 -6.73 5.74
N MET A 24 -10.87 -5.79 4.80
CA MET A 24 -11.28 -4.42 5.07
C MET A 24 -12.75 -4.34 5.47
N GLN A 25 -13.59 -5.18 4.88
CA GLN A 25 -15.02 -5.21 5.19
C GLN A 25 -15.31 -5.88 6.53
N SER A 26 -14.54 -6.89 6.90
CA SER A 26 -14.82 -7.70 8.09
C SER A 26 -14.02 -7.30 9.32
N VAL A 27 -12.90 -6.63 9.17
CA VAL A 27 -12.00 -6.25 10.27
C VAL A 27 -11.76 -4.74 10.23
N PRO A 28 -12.52 -3.95 11.03
CA PRO A 28 -12.39 -2.49 11.03
C PRO A 28 -10.97 -2.00 11.30
N LYS A 29 -10.24 -2.67 12.16
CA LYS A 29 -8.85 -2.33 12.48
C LYS A 29 -7.95 -2.44 11.25
N PHE A 30 -8.16 -3.46 10.42
CA PHE A 30 -7.41 -3.62 9.18
C PHE A 30 -7.79 -2.54 8.16
N ARG A 31 -9.07 -2.24 8.05
CA ARG A 31 -9.53 -1.17 7.16
C ARG A 31 -8.85 0.16 7.51
N ASP A 32 -8.79 0.49 8.79
CA ASP A 32 -8.15 1.72 9.26
C ASP A 32 -6.65 1.71 8.97
N PHE A 33 -6.02 0.55 9.14
CA PHE A 33 -4.60 0.38 8.81
C PHE A 33 -4.33 0.62 7.32
N VAL A 34 -5.15 0.05 6.44
CA VAL A 34 -5.00 0.24 4.98
C VAL A 34 -5.17 1.71 4.62
N ALA A 35 -6.18 2.38 5.19
CA ALA A 35 -6.41 3.80 4.92
C ALA A 35 -5.23 4.66 5.35
N LYS A 36 -4.67 4.41 6.53
CA LYS A 36 -3.50 5.14 7.01
C LYS A 36 -2.27 4.86 6.15
N SER A 37 -2.07 3.61 5.75
CA SER A 37 -0.96 3.23 4.89
C SER A 37 -1.05 3.94 3.54
N LEU A 38 -2.23 3.99 2.95
CA LEU A 38 -2.43 4.67 1.67
C LEU A 38 -2.19 6.18 1.79
N ALA A 39 -2.63 6.79 2.89
CA ALA A 39 -2.37 8.21 3.15
C ALA A 39 -0.86 8.49 3.23
N ARG A 40 -0.11 7.65 3.94
CA ARG A 40 1.35 7.76 4.02
C ARG A 40 1.98 7.60 2.65
N TYR A 41 1.54 6.63 1.89
CA TYR A 41 2.02 6.34 0.54
C TYR A 41 1.87 7.57 -0.37
N PHE A 42 0.71 8.20 -0.36
CA PHE A 42 0.46 9.40 -1.16
C PHE A 42 1.39 10.56 -0.80
N LEU A 43 1.90 10.61 0.42
CA LEU A 43 2.82 11.64 0.89
C LEU A 43 4.29 11.21 0.77
N CYS A 44 4.55 10.12 0.05
CA CYS A 44 5.89 9.56 -0.13
C CYS A 44 6.54 9.11 1.18
N ASP A 45 5.73 8.72 2.15
CA ASP A 45 6.17 8.02 3.35
C ASP A 45 6.07 6.52 3.05
N TRP A 46 7.19 5.92 2.71
CA TRP A 46 7.23 4.55 2.20
C TRP A 46 7.17 3.48 3.29
N GLY A 47 6.86 3.88 4.52
CA GLY A 47 6.57 2.94 5.62
C GLY A 47 7.76 2.06 6.00
N ASP A 48 7.54 0.77 5.97
CA ASP A 48 8.50 -0.24 6.38
C ASP A 48 9.35 -0.78 5.24
N THR A 49 9.38 -0.07 4.13
CA THR A 49 10.25 -0.35 2.99
C THR A 49 11.71 -0.15 3.42
N CYS A 50 12.63 -0.97 2.93
CA CYS A 50 14.04 -0.80 3.26
C CYS A 50 14.60 0.51 2.67
N GLU A 51 15.68 1.02 3.24
CA GLU A 51 16.22 2.33 2.86
C GLU A 51 16.61 2.42 1.40
N GLU A 52 17.18 1.34 0.84
CA GLU A 52 17.53 1.32 -0.58
C GLU A 52 16.30 1.46 -1.46
N ASP A 53 15.22 0.74 -1.13
CA ASP A 53 13.99 0.79 -1.90
C ASP A 53 13.24 2.10 -1.69
N LYS A 54 13.35 2.73 -0.51
CA LYS A 54 12.81 4.06 -0.30
C LYS A 54 13.45 5.08 -1.24
N ALA A 55 14.77 5.01 -1.39
CA ALA A 55 15.49 5.89 -2.31
C ALA A 55 15.06 5.64 -3.76
N LEU A 56 14.89 4.37 -4.14
CA LEU A 56 14.39 4.01 -5.47
C LEU A 56 12.98 4.54 -5.71
N ASN A 57 12.13 4.52 -4.70
CA ASN A 57 10.77 5.07 -4.81
C ASN A 57 10.79 6.58 -5.01
N ASP A 58 11.68 7.29 -4.32
CA ASP A 58 11.83 8.73 -4.51
C ASP A 58 12.25 9.05 -5.96
N GLU A 59 13.17 8.27 -6.51
CA GLU A 59 13.58 8.40 -7.91
C GLU A 59 12.41 8.07 -8.84
N ALA A 60 11.68 7.00 -8.54
CA ALA A 60 10.55 6.55 -9.36
C ALA A 60 9.47 7.62 -9.48
N VAL A 61 9.23 8.37 -8.41
CA VAL A 61 8.28 9.50 -8.43
C VAL A 61 8.72 10.56 -9.43
N ARG A 62 10.03 10.87 -9.47
CA ARG A 62 10.57 11.86 -10.39
C ARG A 62 10.62 11.36 -11.83
N ASP A 63 11.00 10.10 -12.02
CA ASP A 63 11.38 9.56 -13.32
C ASP A 63 10.28 8.74 -14.01
N GLY A 64 9.12 8.60 -13.35
CA GLY A 64 8.00 7.88 -13.94
C GLY A 64 8.20 6.37 -13.97
N GLU A 65 8.79 5.82 -12.91
CA GLU A 65 8.99 4.38 -12.78
C GLU A 65 8.00 3.79 -11.77
N ARG A 66 7.98 2.47 -11.68
CA ARG A 66 7.10 1.73 -10.78
C ARG A 66 7.48 1.99 -9.32
N ILE A 67 6.47 2.20 -8.48
CA ILE A 67 6.63 2.44 -7.04
C ILE A 67 6.10 1.23 -6.28
N LEU A 68 6.83 0.76 -5.27
CA LEU A 68 6.39 -0.33 -4.40
C LEU A 68 6.79 -0.03 -2.96
N ALA A 69 5.82 0.00 -2.05
CA ALA A 69 6.07 0.24 -0.63
C ALA A 69 5.40 -0.83 0.22
N ALA A 70 6.01 -1.11 1.38
CA ALA A 70 5.54 -2.10 2.33
C ALA A 70 5.14 -1.43 3.64
N TYR A 71 4.05 -1.92 4.24
CA TYR A 71 3.54 -1.42 5.52
C TYR A 71 3.18 -2.61 6.41
N ILE A 72 3.79 -2.70 7.58
CA ILE A 72 3.63 -3.80 8.51
C ILE A 72 2.55 -3.47 9.53
N PHE A 73 1.66 -4.44 9.81
CA PHE A 73 0.69 -4.32 10.90
C PHE A 73 1.04 -5.30 12.01
N ASP A 74 0.63 -4.95 13.24
CA ASP A 74 1.02 -5.67 14.46
C ASP A 74 -0.13 -6.42 15.13
N PHE A 75 -1.14 -6.77 14.36
CA PHE A 75 -2.30 -7.52 14.86
C PHE A 75 -2.58 -8.71 13.94
N ASN A 76 -3.31 -9.69 14.46
CA ASN A 76 -3.65 -10.88 13.70
C ASN A 76 -4.87 -10.67 12.80
N LEU A 77 -4.84 -11.33 11.63
CA LEU A 77 -5.97 -11.38 10.70
C LEU A 77 -6.42 -12.85 10.55
N PRO A 78 -7.21 -13.38 11.49
CA PRO A 78 -7.72 -14.72 11.33
C PRO A 78 -8.78 -14.77 10.22
N PRO A 79 -8.93 -15.86 9.46
CA PRO A 79 -8.19 -17.12 9.60
C PRO A 79 -6.88 -17.18 8.82
N ARG A 80 -6.31 -16.05 8.46
CA ARG A 80 -5.09 -15.96 7.68
C ARG A 80 -3.90 -16.53 8.47
N ALA A 81 -3.27 -17.56 7.93
CA ALA A 81 -2.05 -18.12 8.51
C ALA A 81 -0.88 -17.65 7.63
N VAL A 82 -0.34 -16.47 7.90
CA VAL A 82 0.77 -15.91 7.14
C VAL A 82 1.91 -15.53 8.05
N ASP A 83 3.11 -15.73 7.56
CA ASP A 83 4.31 -15.35 8.29
C ASP A 83 4.58 -13.85 8.24
N GLN A 84 4.02 -13.18 7.24
CA GLN A 84 4.25 -11.75 7.01
C GLN A 84 2.96 -10.97 7.20
N GLN A 85 2.95 -10.15 8.27
CA GLN A 85 1.82 -9.28 8.58
C GLN A 85 2.05 -7.92 7.93
N LYS A 86 1.95 -7.86 6.61
CA LYS A 86 2.15 -6.62 5.88
C LYS A 86 1.34 -6.58 4.60
N ILE A 87 1.13 -5.36 4.12
CA ILE A 87 0.56 -5.12 2.79
C ILE A 87 1.62 -4.45 1.93
N TRP A 88 1.48 -4.62 0.63
CA TRP A 88 2.23 -3.85 -0.36
C TRP A 88 1.27 -2.90 -1.07
N ILE A 89 1.77 -1.72 -1.43
CA ILE A 89 1.08 -0.77 -2.29
C ILE A 89 1.98 -0.52 -3.49
N ILE A 90 1.46 -0.76 -4.68
CA ILE A 90 2.23 -0.69 -5.93
C ILE A 90 1.53 0.26 -6.89
N THR A 91 2.28 1.21 -7.46
CA THR A 91 1.80 2.06 -8.54
C THR A 91 2.58 1.71 -9.80
N GLU A 92 1.87 1.38 -10.88
CA GLU A 92 2.51 1.00 -12.13
C GLU A 92 3.21 2.20 -12.77
N TRP A 93 4.22 1.92 -13.60
CA TRP A 93 5.07 2.95 -14.20
C TRP A 93 4.28 3.96 -15.05
N ASP A 94 3.21 3.52 -15.70
CA ASP A 94 2.36 4.38 -16.53
C ASP A 94 1.33 5.16 -15.73
N ARG A 95 1.33 5.02 -14.42
CA ARG A 95 0.40 5.68 -13.49
C ARG A 95 -1.07 5.35 -13.76
N SER A 96 -1.34 4.19 -14.36
CA SER A 96 -2.71 3.77 -14.65
C SER A 96 -3.43 3.25 -13.42
N VAL A 97 -2.70 2.60 -12.50
CA VAL A 97 -3.32 1.93 -11.37
C VAL A 97 -2.38 1.86 -10.17
N THR A 98 -2.97 1.98 -8.98
CA THR A 98 -2.31 1.71 -7.70
C THR A 98 -3.04 0.55 -7.05
N THR A 99 -2.32 -0.51 -6.72
CA THR A 99 -2.88 -1.75 -6.19
C THR A 99 -2.43 -1.99 -4.76
N ILE A 100 -3.38 -2.36 -3.90
CA ILE A 100 -3.12 -2.76 -2.52
C ILE A 100 -3.29 -4.27 -2.46
N LEU A 101 -2.26 -4.98 -1.99
CA LEU A 101 -2.25 -6.44 -1.99
C LEU A 101 -1.43 -6.98 -0.83
N PHE A 102 -1.63 -8.26 -0.53
CA PHE A 102 -0.72 -8.99 0.34
C PHE A 102 0.47 -9.49 -0.48
N PRO A 103 1.69 -9.56 0.10
CA PRO A 103 2.88 -9.96 -0.67
C PRO A 103 2.75 -11.31 -1.37
N GLU A 104 2.06 -12.26 -0.76
CA GLU A 104 1.88 -13.59 -1.35
C GLU A 104 0.96 -13.58 -2.57
N GLU A 105 0.26 -12.50 -2.82
CA GLU A 105 -0.62 -12.35 -3.98
C GLU A 105 0.09 -11.74 -5.20
N TYR A 106 1.33 -11.38 -5.00
CA TYR A 106 2.10 -10.69 -6.06
C TYR A 106 2.48 -11.65 -7.22
#